data_e681f5bc93529d4d2e105f0cb0bad865
#
_entry.id   e681f5bc93529d4d2e105f0cb0bad865
#
_cell.length_a   1.000
_cell.length_b   1.000
_cell.length_c   1.000
_cell.angle_alpha   90.00
_cell.angle_beta   90.00
_cell.angle_gamma   90.00
#
_symmetry.space_group_name_H-M   'P 1'
#
loop_
_entity.id
_entity.type
_entity.pdbx_description
1 polymer ?
#
loop_
_entity_poly.entity_id
_entity_poly.type
_entity_poly.pdbx_seq_one_letter_code
_entity_poly.pdbx_strand_id
1 'polypeptide(L)'
;MDSLKAFMQNLGESVNEPTEEDFAFMCSDKYEDEKSYTDDCGVDYSNKNRLLWGDLSLTTYNVEDGTKVVSANAFATRGCFNSSLHSLLISDSVVAIGTNSFSSSCYLRSIILSKNLIYIGPHAYSRCFNLLNFDFPESLKYIGSYSFHSCHKLTEMVFPASLRKIGSFAFSNCQKLETVTFKGILPYAGSGIFDECLNLKVIHIPRGSLEHYIKIMPFYKDKFVEE
;
A
#
# COMPACT_ATOMS: atom_id res chain seq x y z
N MET A 1 -15.06 3.72 -12.69
CA MET A 1 -14.14 4.39 -13.63
C MET A 1 -14.48 5.86 -13.83
N ASP A 2 -15.78 6.20 -14.01
CA ASP A 2 -16.18 7.60 -14.28
C ASP A 2 -15.91 8.57 -13.10
N SER A 3 -16.04 8.12 -11.85
CA SER A 3 -15.76 8.94 -10.68
C SER A 3 -14.26 9.25 -10.48
N LEU A 4 -13.37 8.33 -10.86
CA LEU A 4 -11.93 8.56 -10.83
C LEU A 4 -11.50 9.51 -11.95
N LYS A 5 -12.05 9.34 -13.17
CA LYS A 5 -11.83 10.28 -14.28
C LYS A 5 -12.29 11.69 -13.93
N ALA A 6 -13.48 11.82 -13.34
CA ALA A 6 -14.00 13.13 -12.90
C ALA A 6 -13.12 13.75 -11.81
N PHE A 7 -12.62 12.96 -10.85
CA PHE A 7 -11.68 13.39 -9.84
C PHE A 7 -10.38 13.88 -10.48
N MET A 8 -9.79 13.11 -11.42
CA MET A 8 -8.57 13.47 -12.14
C MET A 8 -8.76 14.70 -13.03
N GLN A 9 -9.92 14.85 -13.70
CA GLN A 9 -10.25 16.05 -14.47
C GLN A 9 -10.33 17.32 -13.62
N ASN A 10 -10.82 17.21 -12.37
CA ASN A 10 -10.81 18.33 -11.42
C ASN A 10 -9.38 18.73 -10.99
N LEU A 11 -8.38 17.86 -11.22
CA LEU A 11 -6.97 18.15 -11.02
C LEU A 11 -6.29 18.79 -12.24
N GLY A 12 -7.01 18.99 -13.36
CA GLY A 12 -6.49 19.56 -14.61
C GLY A 12 -5.67 18.58 -15.45
N GLU A 13 -5.84 17.28 -15.26
CA GLU A 13 -5.03 16.25 -15.91
C GLU A 13 -5.72 15.51 -17.06
N SER A 14 -4.90 14.91 -17.95
CA SER A 14 -5.34 14.31 -19.21
C SER A 14 -6.14 13.02 -19.05
N VAL A 15 -6.96 12.71 -20.05
CA VAL A 15 -7.99 11.64 -20.12
C VAL A 15 -7.41 10.21 -20.22
N ASN A 16 -6.09 10.02 -20.07
CA ASN A 16 -5.43 8.72 -20.10
C ASN A 16 -5.60 7.94 -18.78
N GLU A 17 -5.33 6.63 -18.78
CA GLU A 17 -5.30 5.83 -17.54
C GLU A 17 -4.24 6.43 -16.60
N PRO A 18 -4.59 6.76 -15.31
CA PRO A 18 -3.65 7.37 -14.39
C PRO A 18 -2.40 6.52 -14.19
N THR A 19 -1.25 7.17 -14.21
CA THR A 19 0.07 6.58 -13.99
C THR A 19 0.39 6.46 -12.49
N GLU A 20 1.51 5.78 -12.17
CA GLU A 20 2.01 5.74 -10.79
C GLU A 20 2.36 7.15 -10.29
N GLU A 21 2.94 8.00 -11.14
CA GLU A 21 3.32 9.37 -10.83
C GLU A 21 2.09 10.23 -10.53
N ASP A 22 0.98 10.06 -11.26
CA ASP A 22 -0.27 10.76 -11.00
C ASP A 22 -0.82 10.40 -9.60
N PHE A 23 -0.82 9.10 -9.24
CA PHE A 23 -1.22 8.69 -7.90
C PHE A 23 -0.30 9.23 -6.81
N ALA A 24 1.02 9.22 -7.04
CA ALA A 24 1.99 9.77 -6.10
C ALA A 24 1.78 11.27 -5.88
N PHE A 25 1.50 12.01 -6.96
CA PHE A 25 1.18 13.44 -6.90
C PHE A 25 -0.11 13.70 -6.13
N MET A 26 -1.18 12.97 -6.43
CA MET A 26 -2.48 13.08 -5.73
C MET A 26 -2.38 12.88 -4.21
N CYS A 27 -1.43 12.05 -3.78
CA CYS A 27 -1.18 11.79 -2.36
C CYS A 27 -0.19 12.77 -1.72
N SER A 28 0.50 13.61 -2.50
CA SER A 28 1.61 14.42 -2.01
C SER A 28 1.15 15.66 -1.23
N ASP A 29 2.01 16.17 -0.37
CA ASP A 29 1.82 17.44 0.33
C ASP A 29 1.91 18.66 -0.63
N LYS A 30 2.39 18.45 -1.87
CA LYS A 30 2.44 19.48 -2.92
C LYS A 30 1.08 19.75 -3.55
N TYR A 31 0.14 18.84 -3.34
CA TYR A 31 -1.23 19.02 -3.77
C TYR A 31 -1.90 19.96 -2.77
N GLU A 32 -2.05 21.24 -3.17
CA GLU A 32 -2.63 22.29 -2.34
C GLU A 32 -4.13 22.01 -2.09
N ASP A 33 -4.42 21.58 -0.89
CA ASP A 33 -5.76 21.35 -0.40
C ASP A 33 -5.99 22.14 0.87
N GLU A 34 -7.14 22.77 0.97
CA GLU A 34 -7.60 23.35 2.20
C GLU A 34 -8.37 22.31 3.03
N LYS A 35 -8.12 22.30 4.34
CA LYS A 35 -8.95 21.56 5.28
C LYS A 35 -10.39 22.05 5.18
N SER A 36 -11.32 21.14 4.96
CA SER A 36 -12.74 21.41 4.85
C SER A 36 -13.46 21.18 6.19
N TYR A 37 -13.18 20.05 6.83
CA TYR A 37 -13.78 19.67 8.11
C TYR A 37 -12.90 18.68 8.88
N THR A 38 -13.24 18.50 10.16
CA THR A 38 -12.70 17.43 11.00
C THR A 38 -13.88 16.53 11.37
N ASP A 39 -13.71 15.22 11.27
CA ASP A 39 -14.73 14.25 11.68
C ASP A 39 -14.84 14.14 13.21
N ASP A 40 -15.81 13.35 13.69
CA ASP A 40 -16.05 13.13 15.13
C ASP A 40 -14.87 12.40 15.82
N CYS A 41 -13.96 11.82 15.05
CA CYS A 41 -12.74 11.15 15.52
C CYS A 41 -11.51 12.06 15.54
N GLY A 42 -11.62 13.32 15.14
CA GLY A 42 -10.51 14.27 15.08
C GLY A 42 -9.65 14.12 13.81
N VAL A 43 -10.15 13.46 12.77
CA VAL A 43 -9.46 13.29 11.49
C VAL A 43 -9.82 14.41 10.53
N ASP A 44 -8.80 15.03 9.94
CA ASP A 44 -8.96 16.16 9.03
C ASP A 44 -9.13 15.71 7.57
N TYR A 45 -10.12 16.29 6.92
CA TYR A 45 -10.44 16.05 5.50
C TYR A 45 -10.41 17.33 4.68
N SER A 46 -10.07 17.21 3.41
CA SER A 46 -10.11 18.30 2.45
C SER A 46 -11.46 18.37 1.72
N ASN A 47 -11.72 19.54 1.11
CA ASN A 47 -12.83 19.75 0.18
C ASN A 47 -12.74 18.92 -1.12
N LYS A 48 -11.63 18.24 -1.35
CA LYS A 48 -11.36 17.38 -2.52
C LYS A 48 -11.35 15.88 -2.20
N ASN A 49 -12.07 15.49 -1.15
CA ASN A 49 -12.22 14.09 -0.73
C ASN A 49 -10.88 13.40 -0.40
N ARG A 50 -9.97 14.11 0.25
CA ARG A 50 -8.71 13.59 0.75
C ARG A 50 -8.71 13.58 2.27
N LEU A 51 -8.27 12.47 2.87
CA LEU A 51 -7.91 12.40 4.28
C LEU A 51 -6.54 13.05 4.44
N LEU A 52 -6.46 14.14 5.19
CA LEU A 52 -5.25 14.96 5.35
C LEU A 52 -4.41 14.54 6.54
N TRP A 53 -5.03 14.42 7.71
CA TRP A 53 -4.32 14.09 8.94
C TRP A 53 -5.24 13.37 9.92
N GLY A 54 -4.70 12.37 10.65
CA GLY A 54 -5.42 11.56 11.61
C GLY A 54 -4.90 11.69 13.04
N ASP A 55 -5.81 11.60 14.01
CA ASP A 55 -5.45 11.58 15.43
C ASP A 55 -4.73 10.26 15.78
N LEU A 56 -3.51 10.38 16.32
CA LEU A 56 -2.65 9.25 16.68
C LEU A 56 -3.11 8.51 17.94
N SER A 57 -4.06 9.06 18.69
CA SER A 57 -4.65 8.41 19.87
C SER A 57 -5.70 7.36 19.52
N LEU A 58 -6.19 7.35 18.28
CA LEU A 58 -7.21 6.41 17.81
C LEU A 58 -6.70 4.97 17.89
N THR A 59 -7.52 4.09 18.45
CA THR A 59 -7.24 2.64 18.47
C THR A 59 -7.81 1.90 17.28
N THR A 60 -8.92 2.40 16.75
CA THR A 60 -9.57 1.91 15.53
C THR A 60 -10.01 3.09 14.69
N TYR A 61 -9.93 2.97 13.37
CA TYR A 61 -10.44 3.99 12.49
C TYR A 61 -11.03 3.39 11.20
N ASN A 62 -12.16 3.96 10.78
CA ASN A 62 -12.79 3.67 9.51
C ASN A 62 -12.73 4.93 8.65
N VAL A 63 -11.97 4.89 7.57
CA VAL A 63 -11.90 6.00 6.61
C VAL A 63 -13.28 6.27 6.03
N GLU A 64 -13.74 7.52 6.09
CA GLU A 64 -15.07 7.91 5.65
C GLU A 64 -15.34 7.55 4.18
N ASP A 65 -16.59 7.17 3.91
CA ASP A 65 -17.04 6.94 2.54
C ASP A 65 -17.04 8.26 1.73
N GLY A 66 -16.69 8.17 0.45
CA GLY A 66 -16.45 9.35 -0.39
C GLY A 66 -14.98 9.78 -0.44
N THR A 67 -14.15 9.41 0.54
CA THR A 67 -12.70 9.68 0.52
C THR A 67 -12.05 8.98 -0.68
N LYS A 68 -11.30 9.72 -1.49
CA LYS A 68 -10.59 9.18 -2.67
C LYS A 68 -9.14 8.86 -2.38
N VAL A 69 -8.50 9.64 -1.52
CA VAL A 69 -7.08 9.56 -1.25
C VAL A 69 -6.80 9.67 0.24
N VAL A 70 -5.93 8.82 0.74
CA VAL A 70 -5.24 9.03 2.02
C VAL A 70 -3.93 9.75 1.72
N SER A 71 -3.77 10.96 2.24
CA SER A 71 -2.62 11.81 1.95
C SER A 71 -1.31 11.25 2.53
N ALA A 72 -0.19 11.73 2.03
CA ALA A 72 1.11 11.44 2.61
C ALA A 72 1.16 11.86 4.08
N ASN A 73 1.80 11.04 4.90
CA ASN A 73 2.00 11.27 6.34
C ASN A 73 0.73 11.34 7.19
N ALA A 74 -0.46 11.00 6.68
CA ALA A 74 -1.75 11.21 7.34
C ALA A 74 -1.82 10.67 8.80
N PHE A 75 -1.28 9.47 9.05
CA PHE A 75 -1.14 8.87 10.39
C PHE A 75 0.32 8.54 10.72
N ALA A 76 1.27 9.20 10.07
CA ALA A 76 2.68 8.94 10.27
C ALA A 76 3.13 9.32 11.68
N THR A 77 3.91 8.45 12.31
CA THR A 77 4.49 8.71 13.63
C THR A 77 6.00 8.82 13.55
N ARG A 78 6.61 9.64 14.40
CA ARG A 78 8.06 9.75 14.52
C ARG A 78 8.70 8.61 15.34
N GLY A 79 7.89 7.61 15.73
CA GLY A 79 8.34 6.44 16.50
C GLY A 79 7.15 5.58 16.91
N CYS A 80 7.41 4.29 17.17
CA CYS A 80 6.38 3.28 17.44
C CYS A 80 5.47 3.55 18.65
N PHE A 81 5.87 4.45 19.53
CA PHE A 81 5.13 4.69 20.78
C PHE A 81 4.05 5.78 20.67
N ASN A 82 3.95 6.44 19.52
CA ASN A 82 3.03 7.58 19.34
C ASN A 82 1.74 7.23 18.60
N SER A 83 1.58 5.98 18.12
CA SER A 83 0.34 5.54 17.47
C SER A 83 -0.32 4.47 18.31
N SER A 84 -1.60 4.64 18.61
CA SER A 84 -2.43 3.64 19.29
C SER A 84 -3.24 2.77 18.32
N LEU A 85 -3.11 2.97 17.01
CA LEU A 85 -3.94 2.34 16.00
C LEU A 85 -3.72 0.82 15.94
N HIS A 86 -4.79 0.04 16.17
CA HIS A 86 -4.79 -1.43 16.15
C HIS A 86 -5.52 -1.99 14.93
N SER A 87 -6.56 -1.28 14.47
CA SER A 87 -7.39 -1.73 13.35
C SER A 87 -7.75 -0.54 12.46
N LEU A 88 -7.70 -0.78 11.14
CA LEU A 88 -7.98 0.21 10.12
C LEU A 88 -8.86 -0.39 9.03
N LEU A 89 -9.96 0.29 8.71
CA LEU A 89 -10.78 0.00 7.55
C LEU A 89 -10.65 1.14 6.55
N ILE A 90 -10.23 0.80 5.33
CA ILE A 90 -10.15 1.73 4.20
C ILE A 90 -11.42 1.58 3.36
N SER A 91 -12.25 2.63 3.32
CA SER A 91 -13.49 2.65 2.54
C SER A 91 -13.26 2.28 1.07
N ASP A 92 -14.25 1.60 0.45
CA ASP A 92 -14.21 1.21 -0.97
C ASP A 92 -14.19 2.42 -1.94
N SER A 93 -14.37 3.63 -1.45
CA SER A 93 -14.19 4.87 -2.23
C SER A 93 -12.74 5.26 -2.46
N VAL A 94 -11.79 4.76 -1.62
CA VAL A 94 -10.36 5.10 -1.68
C VAL A 94 -9.67 4.38 -2.83
N VAL A 95 -8.93 5.12 -3.64
CA VAL A 95 -8.16 4.59 -4.77
C VAL A 95 -6.64 4.67 -4.56
N ALA A 96 -6.17 5.52 -3.63
CA ALA A 96 -4.74 5.70 -3.38
C ALA A 96 -4.44 5.97 -1.90
N ILE A 97 -3.32 5.39 -1.44
CA ILE A 97 -2.74 5.59 -0.11
C ILE A 97 -1.35 6.18 -0.29
N GLY A 98 -1.09 7.32 0.33
CA GLY A 98 0.12 8.11 0.13
C GLY A 98 1.35 7.60 0.86
N THR A 99 2.45 8.29 0.61
CA THR A 99 3.75 8.02 1.22
C THR A 99 3.68 8.16 2.75
N ASN A 100 4.26 7.22 3.48
CA ASN A 100 4.33 7.20 4.94
C ASN A 100 2.98 7.23 5.68
N SER A 101 1.83 7.11 5.02
CA SER A 101 0.50 7.39 5.61
C SER A 101 0.29 6.71 6.97
N PHE A 102 0.73 5.48 7.12
CA PHE A 102 0.61 4.69 8.36
C PHE A 102 1.97 4.18 8.86
N SER A 103 3.05 4.83 8.44
CA SER A 103 4.40 4.42 8.83
C SER A 103 4.58 4.44 10.34
N SER A 104 5.22 3.40 10.87
CA SER A 104 5.47 3.19 12.31
C SER A 104 4.22 3.04 13.19
N SER A 105 3.07 2.69 12.61
CA SER A 105 1.90 2.25 13.36
C SER A 105 2.14 0.85 13.95
N CYS A 106 3.01 0.78 14.96
CA CYS A 106 3.57 -0.49 15.48
C CYS A 106 2.54 -1.40 16.14
N TYR A 107 1.40 -0.86 16.58
CA TYR A 107 0.30 -1.63 17.17
C TYR A 107 -0.72 -2.10 16.14
N LEU A 108 -0.66 -1.61 14.89
CA LEU A 108 -1.59 -2.00 13.84
C LEU A 108 -1.50 -3.51 13.56
N ARG A 109 -2.61 -4.20 13.75
CA ARG A 109 -2.73 -5.66 13.58
C ARG A 109 -3.60 -6.05 12.40
N SER A 110 -4.62 -5.24 12.12
CA SER A 110 -5.63 -5.55 11.11
C SER A 110 -5.85 -4.37 10.19
N ILE A 111 -5.82 -4.63 8.90
CA ILE A 111 -6.25 -3.68 7.87
C ILE A 111 -7.26 -4.36 6.94
N ILE A 112 -8.27 -3.61 6.54
CA ILE A 112 -9.17 -3.98 5.45
C ILE A 112 -8.98 -2.92 4.39
N LEU A 113 -8.44 -3.32 3.24
CA LEU A 113 -8.17 -2.42 2.13
C LEU A 113 -9.41 -2.20 1.27
N SER A 114 -9.51 -1.03 0.65
CA SER A 114 -10.51 -0.72 -0.37
C SER A 114 -10.45 -1.72 -1.52
N LYS A 115 -11.60 -2.21 -1.97
CA LYS A 115 -11.68 -3.07 -3.17
C LYS A 115 -11.28 -2.36 -4.46
N ASN A 116 -11.30 -1.02 -4.44
CA ASN A 116 -10.95 -0.16 -5.58
C ASN A 116 -9.55 0.45 -5.45
N LEU A 117 -8.75 0.01 -4.47
CA LEU A 117 -7.39 0.53 -4.24
C LEU A 117 -6.48 0.17 -5.41
N ILE A 118 -5.83 1.18 -5.99
CA ILE A 118 -4.94 1.05 -7.15
C ILE A 118 -3.47 1.26 -6.76
N TYR A 119 -3.24 2.14 -5.78
CA TYR A 119 -1.90 2.59 -5.42
C TYR A 119 -1.66 2.56 -3.91
N ILE A 120 -0.51 1.99 -3.52
CA ILE A 120 0.05 2.09 -2.16
C ILE A 120 1.42 2.75 -2.29
N GLY A 121 1.58 3.91 -1.66
CA GLY A 121 2.77 4.74 -1.74
C GLY A 121 3.99 4.18 -0.99
N PRO A 122 5.18 4.75 -1.24
CA PRO A 122 6.39 4.41 -0.52
C PRO A 122 6.22 4.52 1.00
N HIS A 123 6.79 3.57 1.74
CA HIS A 123 6.74 3.51 3.21
C HIS A 123 5.33 3.52 3.84
N ALA A 124 4.25 3.35 3.08
CA ALA A 124 2.88 3.55 3.58
C ALA A 124 2.59 2.78 4.88
N TYR A 125 3.04 1.56 5.01
CA TYR A 125 2.90 0.69 6.19
C TYR A 125 4.26 0.23 6.74
N SER A 126 5.34 0.96 6.46
CA SER A 126 6.67 0.63 6.97
C SER A 126 6.69 0.58 8.50
N ARG A 127 7.33 -0.45 9.07
CA ARG A 127 7.43 -0.68 10.52
C ARG A 127 6.09 -0.90 11.24
N CYS A 128 5.09 -1.42 10.54
CA CYS A 128 3.88 -1.95 11.16
C CYS A 128 4.19 -3.35 11.70
N PHE A 129 5.00 -3.44 12.78
CA PHE A 129 5.62 -4.68 13.27
C PHE A 129 4.61 -5.78 13.64
N ASN A 130 3.39 -5.41 14.00
CA ASN A 130 2.34 -6.33 14.42
C ASN A 130 1.28 -6.61 13.35
N LEU A 131 1.43 -6.06 12.15
CA LEU A 131 0.49 -6.27 11.06
C LEU A 131 0.42 -7.75 10.67
N LEU A 132 -0.78 -8.31 10.74
CA LEU A 132 -1.09 -9.68 10.34
C LEU A 132 -1.39 -9.74 8.83
N ASN A 133 -1.58 -10.96 8.30
CA ASN A 133 -1.95 -11.16 6.91
C ASN A 133 -3.26 -10.43 6.58
N PHE A 134 -3.35 -9.94 5.36
CA PHE A 134 -4.49 -9.25 4.77
C PHE A 134 -4.51 -9.51 3.26
N ASP A 135 -5.64 -9.23 2.62
CA ASP A 135 -5.79 -9.45 1.19
C ASP A 135 -5.57 -8.17 0.40
N PHE A 136 -4.79 -8.26 -0.68
CA PHE A 136 -4.73 -7.21 -1.68
C PHE A 136 -5.94 -7.29 -2.62
N PRO A 137 -6.57 -6.14 -2.97
CA PRO A 137 -7.68 -6.14 -3.92
C PRO A 137 -7.21 -6.39 -5.35
N GLU A 138 -8.10 -6.98 -6.16
CA GLU A 138 -7.80 -7.27 -7.58
C GLU A 138 -7.65 -6.01 -8.47
N SER A 139 -7.90 -4.82 -7.92
CA SER A 139 -7.67 -3.53 -8.57
C SER A 139 -6.24 -3.00 -8.40
N LEU A 140 -5.43 -3.56 -7.47
CA LEU A 140 -4.14 -3.01 -7.09
C LEU A 140 -3.12 -3.13 -8.23
N LYS A 141 -2.49 -2.00 -8.61
CA LYS A 141 -1.48 -1.94 -9.67
C LYS A 141 -0.08 -1.58 -9.18
N TYR A 142 0.03 -0.80 -8.13
CA TYR A 142 1.31 -0.23 -7.70
C TYR A 142 1.52 -0.36 -6.20
N ILE A 143 2.67 -0.91 -5.82
CA ILE A 143 3.16 -0.98 -4.44
C ILE A 143 4.49 -0.25 -4.39
N GLY A 144 4.60 0.80 -3.59
CA GLY A 144 5.77 1.66 -3.47
C GLY A 144 6.96 1.01 -2.75
N SER A 145 8.11 1.64 -2.83
CA SER A 145 9.32 1.20 -2.15
C SER A 145 9.16 1.22 -0.63
N TYR A 146 9.68 0.21 0.06
CA TYR A 146 9.61 0.07 1.52
C TYR A 146 8.18 0.07 2.11
N SER A 147 7.13 -0.09 1.32
CA SER A 147 5.74 0.11 1.77
C SER A 147 5.33 -0.80 2.93
N PHE A 148 5.85 -2.01 3.00
CA PHE A 148 5.63 -2.98 4.09
C PHE A 148 6.95 -3.43 4.74
N HIS A 149 8.00 -2.62 4.63
CA HIS A 149 9.28 -2.91 5.27
C HIS A 149 9.13 -3.15 6.77
N SER A 150 9.72 -4.22 7.29
CA SER A 150 9.66 -4.61 8.71
C SER A 150 8.24 -4.92 9.24
N CYS A 151 7.35 -5.43 8.42
CA CYS A 151 6.09 -6.01 8.87
C CYS A 151 6.33 -7.45 9.36
N HIS A 152 6.85 -7.60 10.59
CA HIS A 152 7.43 -8.84 11.11
C HIS A 152 6.44 -9.99 11.31
N LYS A 153 5.13 -9.72 11.29
CA LYS A 153 4.09 -10.73 11.54
C LYS A 153 3.45 -11.29 10.27
N LEU A 154 3.71 -10.71 9.11
CA LEU A 154 3.25 -11.26 7.84
C LEU A 154 3.89 -12.64 7.63
N THR A 155 3.06 -13.64 7.28
CA THR A 155 3.51 -15.02 7.04
C THR A 155 3.33 -15.43 5.58
N GLU A 156 2.31 -14.88 4.92
CA GLU A 156 2.05 -15.13 3.50
C GLU A 156 1.54 -13.87 2.81
N MET A 157 1.82 -13.75 1.52
CA MET A 157 1.32 -12.66 0.70
C MET A 157 0.89 -13.18 -0.67
N VAL A 158 -0.32 -12.78 -1.09
CA VAL A 158 -0.87 -13.10 -2.41
C VAL A 158 -1.04 -11.83 -3.21
N PHE A 159 -0.31 -11.72 -4.32
CA PHE A 159 -0.37 -10.55 -5.20
C PHE A 159 -1.36 -10.77 -6.35
N PRO A 160 -2.26 -9.81 -6.61
CA PRO A 160 -3.27 -9.92 -7.65
C PRO A 160 -2.66 -9.89 -9.06
N ALA A 161 -3.37 -10.45 -10.04
CA ALA A 161 -2.93 -10.46 -11.43
C ALA A 161 -2.85 -9.07 -12.08
N SER A 162 -3.56 -8.10 -11.51
CA SER A 162 -3.53 -6.69 -11.93
C SER A 162 -2.23 -5.96 -11.61
N LEU A 163 -1.40 -6.51 -10.69
CA LEU A 163 -0.21 -5.84 -10.17
C LEU A 163 0.82 -5.59 -11.29
N ARG A 164 1.29 -4.35 -11.43
CA ARG A 164 2.24 -3.92 -12.46
C ARG A 164 3.62 -3.62 -11.93
N LYS A 165 3.71 -3.18 -10.67
CA LYS A 165 4.99 -2.79 -10.08
C LYS A 165 5.00 -3.03 -8.58
N ILE A 166 6.13 -3.56 -8.10
CA ILE A 166 6.52 -3.54 -6.69
C ILE A 166 7.84 -2.77 -6.59
N GLY A 167 7.88 -1.76 -5.73
CA GLY A 167 9.06 -0.94 -5.47
C GLY A 167 10.16 -1.68 -4.71
N SER A 168 11.35 -1.10 -4.69
CA SER A 168 12.52 -1.67 -4.01
C SER A 168 12.26 -1.81 -2.50
N PHE A 169 12.70 -2.94 -1.93
CA PHE A 169 12.59 -3.24 -0.51
C PHE A 169 11.16 -3.23 0.06
N ALA A 170 10.14 -3.40 -0.79
CA ALA A 170 8.74 -3.22 -0.40
C ALA A 170 8.32 -4.12 0.77
N PHE A 171 8.82 -5.33 0.85
CA PHE A 171 8.57 -6.32 1.93
C PHE A 171 9.87 -6.76 2.62
N SER A 172 10.92 -5.95 2.55
CA SER A 172 12.18 -6.30 3.21
C SER A 172 12.02 -6.41 4.72
N ASN A 173 12.80 -7.30 5.32
CA ASN A 173 12.76 -7.59 6.77
C ASN A 173 11.38 -8.03 7.30
N CYS A 174 10.56 -8.67 6.46
CA CYS A 174 9.34 -9.37 6.90
C CYS A 174 9.74 -10.75 7.45
N GLN A 175 10.22 -10.76 8.71
CA GLN A 175 10.95 -11.90 9.29
C GLN A 175 10.17 -13.22 9.33
N LYS A 176 8.83 -13.18 9.38
CA LYS A 176 7.98 -14.37 9.40
C LYS A 176 7.40 -14.75 8.04
N LEU A 177 7.69 -13.99 6.99
CA LEU A 177 7.17 -14.28 5.65
C LEU A 177 7.76 -15.59 5.12
N GLU A 178 6.88 -16.57 4.88
CA GLU A 178 7.25 -17.91 4.42
C GLU A 178 6.87 -18.14 2.96
N THR A 179 5.72 -17.63 2.54
CA THR A 179 5.14 -17.91 1.23
C THR A 179 4.70 -16.63 0.53
N VAL A 180 5.00 -16.56 -0.75
CA VAL A 180 4.55 -15.48 -1.65
C VAL A 180 3.92 -16.11 -2.88
N THR A 181 2.78 -15.57 -3.33
CA THR A 181 2.10 -16.01 -4.55
C THR A 181 1.84 -14.83 -5.48
N PHE A 182 2.26 -14.93 -6.72
CA PHE A 182 1.90 -14.02 -7.79
C PHE A 182 0.82 -14.66 -8.66
N LYS A 183 -0.41 -14.12 -8.67
CA LYS A 183 -1.50 -14.60 -9.54
C LYS A 183 -1.31 -14.22 -11.02
N GLY A 184 -0.44 -13.29 -11.34
CA GLY A 184 -0.15 -12.82 -12.69
C GLY A 184 1.32 -12.52 -12.89
N ILE A 185 1.72 -12.23 -14.14
CA ILE A 185 3.10 -11.88 -14.48
C ILE A 185 3.36 -10.44 -14.05
N LEU A 186 4.27 -10.26 -13.09
CA LEU A 186 4.68 -8.94 -12.61
C LEU A 186 5.62 -8.27 -13.63
N PRO A 187 5.25 -7.15 -14.26
CA PRO A 187 6.10 -6.51 -15.28
C PRO A 187 7.38 -5.88 -14.71
N TYR A 188 7.33 -5.34 -13.49
CA TYR A 188 8.46 -4.67 -12.87
C TYR A 188 8.60 -5.01 -11.39
N ALA A 189 9.80 -5.43 -11.01
CA ALA A 189 10.22 -5.69 -9.64
C ALA A 189 11.40 -4.79 -9.27
N GLY A 190 11.28 -4.04 -8.18
CA GLY A 190 12.39 -3.30 -7.59
C GLY A 190 13.44 -4.24 -6.99
N SER A 191 14.60 -3.73 -6.64
CA SER A 191 15.64 -4.51 -5.97
C SER A 191 15.25 -4.85 -4.53
N GLY A 192 15.69 -6.02 -4.04
CA GLY A 192 15.59 -6.39 -2.63
C GLY A 192 14.17 -6.46 -2.07
N ILE A 193 13.15 -6.78 -2.90
CA ILE A 193 11.75 -6.77 -2.47
C ILE A 193 11.54 -7.57 -1.18
N PHE A 194 12.18 -8.73 -1.05
CA PHE A 194 12.10 -9.63 0.10
C PHE A 194 13.45 -9.79 0.81
N ASP A 195 14.33 -8.79 0.74
CA ASP A 195 15.59 -8.81 1.48
C ASP A 195 15.35 -9.00 2.96
N GLU A 196 16.21 -9.76 3.64
CA GLU A 196 16.09 -10.08 5.07
C GLU A 196 14.78 -10.83 5.46
N CYS A 197 14.03 -11.37 4.51
CA CYS A 197 12.93 -12.30 4.79
C CYS A 197 13.50 -13.70 5.04
N LEU A 198 14.11 -13.90 6.21
CA LEU A 198 14.93 -15.09 6.52
C LEU A 198 14.13 -16.41 6.50
N ASN A 199 12.82 -16.34 6.66
CA ASN A 199 11.93 -17.51 6.63
C ASN A 199 11.27 -17.75 5.27
N LEU A 200 11.53 -16.94 4.25
CA LEU A 200 10.93 -17.11 2.92
C LEU A 200 11.40 -18.42 2.27
N LYS A 201 10.45 -19.33 2.06
CA LYS A 201 10.68 -20.69 1.55
C LYS A 201 10.37 -20.80 0.07
N VAL A 202 9.23 -20.23 -0.35
CA VAL A 202 8.68 -20.44 -1.69
C VAL A 202 8.01 -19.17 -2.23
N ILE A 203 8.17 -18.98 -3.54
CA ILE A 203 7.49 -17.94 -4.32
C ILE A 203 6.76 -18.64 -5.47
N HIS A 204 5.44 -18.75 -5.36
CA HIS A 204 4.59 -19.29 -6.40
C HIS A 204 4.42 -18.27 -7.52
N ILE A 205 4.62 -18.71 -8.75
CA ILE A 205 4.55 -17.88 -9.96
C ILE A 205 3.69 -18.56 -11.02
N PRO A 206 3.08 -17.80 -11.95
CA PRO A 206 2.29 -18.39 -13.02
C PRO A 206 3.10 -19.34 -13.90
N ARG A 207 2.46 -20.43 -14.32
CA ARG A 207 3.06 -21.43 -15.22
C ARG A 207 3.61 -20.80 -16.50
N GLY A 208 4.83 -21.17 -16.90
CA GLY A 208 5.53 -20.66 -18.08
C GLY A 208 6.18 -19.27 -17.86
N SER A 209 6.25 -18.77 -16.63
CA SER A 209 6.82 -17.43 -16.33
C SER A 209 8.19 -17.47 -15.65
N LEU A 210 8.79 -18.65 -15.43
CA LEU A 210 10.01 -18.81 -14.66
C LEU A 210 11.17 -17.95 -15.19
N GLU A 211 11.44 -17.97 -16.49
CA GLU A 211 12.51 -17.17 -17.09
C GLU A 211 12.32 -15.67 -16.88
N HIS A 212 11.08 -15.20 -16.99
CA HIS A 212 10.73 -13.81 -16.72
C HIS A 212 11.05 -13.42 -15.27
N TYR A 213 10.61 -14.24 -14.29
CA TYR A 213 10.83 -13.96 -12.87
C TYR A 213 12.31 -14.07 -12.48
N ILE A 214 13.07 -15.00 -13.03
CA ILE A 214 14.53 -15.06 -12.85
C ILE A 214 15.20 -13.78 -13.36
N LYS A 215 14.75 -13.23 -14.49
CA LYS A 215 15.27 -11.98 -15.04
C LYS A 215 15.02 -10.76 -14.15
N ILE A 216 13.81 -10.62 -13.60
CA ILE A 216 13.42 -9.44 -12.81
C ILE A 216 13.75 -9.58 -11.32
N MET A 217 13.89 -10.80 -10.80
CA MET A 217 14.20 -11.11 -9.40
C MET A 217 15.26 -12.22 -9.26
N PRO A 218 16.48 -12.05 -9.79
CA PRO A 218 17.49 -13.12 -9.91
C PRO A 218 17.94 -13.71 -8.56
N PHE A 219 17.87 -12.93 -7.48
CA PHE A 219 18.28 -13.38 -6.14
C PHE A 219 17.34 -14.43 -5.52
N TYR A 220 16.13 -14.62 -6.08
CA TYR A 220 15.13 -15.55 -5.56
C TYR A 220 14.93 -16.78 -6.47
N LYS A 221 15.83 -17.01 -7.46
CA LYS A 221 15.69 -18.05 -8.48
C LYS A 221 15.43 -19.45 -7.92
N ASP A 222 16.05 -19.78 -6.77
CA ASP A 222 15.93 -21.09 -6.11
C ASP A 222 14.64 -21.23 -5.27
N LYS A 223 13.80 -20.20 -5.21
CA LYS A 223 12.54 -20.17 -4.46
C LYS A 223 11.31 -20.21 -5.35
N PHE A 224 11.47 -20.05 -6.69
CA PHE A 224 10.32 -20.04 -7.61
C PHE A 224 9.73 -21.43 -7.83
N VAL A 225 8.41 -21.53 -7.75
CA VAL A 225 7.60 -22.72 -8.09
C VAL A 225 6.50 -22.28 -9.02
N GLU A 226 6.38 -22.90 -10.18
CA GLU A 226 5.32 -22.63 -11.17
C GLU A 226 4.04 -23.40 -10.84
N GLU A 227 2.90 -22.69 -10.85
CA GLU A 227 1.56 -23.25 -10.60
C GLU A 227 0.55 -22.92 -11.70
#